data_efd818876095d682195a29ebbf4d78e5
#
_entry.id   efd818876095d682195a29ebbf4d78e5
#
_cell.length_a   1.000
_cell.length_b   1.000
_cell.length_c   1.000
_cell.angle_alpha   90.00
_cell.angle_beta   90.00
_cell.angle_gamma   90.00
#
_symmetry.space_group_name_H-M   'P 1'
#
loop_
_entity.id
_entity.type
_entity.pdbx_description
1 polymer ?
#
loop_
_entity_poly.entity_id
_entity_poly.type
_entity_poly.pdbx_seq_one_letter_code
_entity_poly.pdbx_strand_id
1 'polypeptide(L)'
;MKLFKCLTNSTKIRIFAPEKVKTIIKMREGAEFRELMLQVVRTRMAFRRSMQRTLKKNNAGITFEMLQVLSSLWHEQGISQQILAERIAKDKACLTNLMNNLEKKGYVCRKEDPNDRRNKLVFLTPAGEEFKEQIRPVLDQVYVYAEHIIGIESIETMLSELNSVYDVLEKI
;
A
#
# COMPACT_ATOMS: atom_id res chain seq x y z
N MET A 1 -36.84 -30.13 -13.13
CA MET A 1 -36.45 -28.74 -12.89
C MET A 1 -37.10 -28.29 -11.57
N LYS A 2 -36.43 -28.50 -10.42
CA LYS A 2 -36.88 -28.04 -9.11
C LYS A 2 -35.70 -27.53 -8.32
N LEU A 3 -35.85 -26.31 -7.86
CA LEU A 3 -34.93 -25.45 -7.16
C LEU A 3 -34.40 -26.02 -5.85
N PHE A 4 -33.13 -25.79 -5.61
CA PHE A 4 -32.50 -25.90 -4.30
C PHE A 4 -32.97 -24.75 -3.41
N LYS A 5 -33.66 -25.09 -2.31
CA LYS A 5 -33.84 -24.21 -1.16
C LYS A 5 -32.64 -24.39 -0.22
N CYS A 6 -31.94 -23.31 0.02
CA CYS A 6 -30.88 -23.21 1.02
C CYS A 6 -31.51 -23.33 2.42
N LEU A 7 -31.02 -24.27 3.23
CA LEU A 7 -31.29 -24.34 4.66
C LEU A 7 -29.94 -24.24 5.38
N THR A 8 -29.76 -23.13 6.06
CA THR A 8 -28.72 -22.91 7.07
C THR A 8 -29.04 -23.79 8.27
N ASN A 9 -28.24 -24.79 8.53
CA ASN A 9 -27.87 -25.21 9.88
C ASN A 9 -26.67 -26.19 9.84
N SER A 10 -25.79 -26.00 10.78
CA SER A 10 -24.56 -26.71 11.08
C SER A 10 -24.74 -28.25 11.03
N THR A 11 -24.45 -28.85 9.88
CA THR A 11 -24.20 -30.29 9.79
C THR A 11 -23.35 -30.55 8.54
N LYS A 12 -22.23 -31.24 8.73
CA LYS A 12 -21.32 -31.66 7.65
C LYS A 12 -22.08 -32.38 6.56
N ILE A 13 -22.47 -31.69 5.51
CA ILE A 13 -23.04 -32.29 4.30
C ILE A 13 -21.89 -33.01 3.60
N ARG A 14 -21.87 -34.35 3.66
CA ARG A 14 -21.05 -35.18 2.77
C ARG A 14 -21.65 -35.06 1.36
N ILE A 15 -21.06 -34.20 0.54
CA ILE A 15 -21.45 -34.10 -0.87
C ILE A 15 -20.92 -35.34 -1.58
N PHE A 16 -21.85 -36.26 -1.93
CA PHE A 16 -21.56 -37.35 -2.84
C PHE A 16 -21.56 -36.80 -4.28
N ALA A 17 -20.49 -36.13 -4.64
CA ALA A 17 -20.26 -35.65 -5.99
C ALA A 17 -19.24 -36.57 -6.70
N PRO A 18 -19.39 -36.80 -8.02
CA PRO A 18 -18.37 -37.51 -8.81
C PRO A 18 -16.99 -36.86 -8.64
N GLU A 19 -15.92 -37.64 -8.68
CA GLU A 19 -14.53 -37.19 -8.43
C GLU A 19 -14.15 -35.95 -9.24
N LYS A 20 -14.57 -35.89 -10.51
CA LYS A 20 -14.39 -34.71 -11.37
C LYS A 20 -15.08 -33.44 -10.84
N VAL A 21 -16.26 -33.56 -10.21
CA VAL A 21 -16.98 -32.42 -9.63
C VAL A 21 -16.30 -31.97 -8.34
N LYS A 22 -15.82 -32.90 -7.50
CA LYS A 22 -15.01 -32.59 -6.32
C LYS A 22 -13.71 -31.86 -6.72
N THR A 23 -13.06 -32.30 -7.80
CA THR A 23 -11.85 -31.66 -8.33
C THR A 23 -12.14 -30.25 -8.84
N ILE A 24 -13.26 -30.03 -9.55
CA ILE A 24 -13.68 -28.70 -10.03
C ILE A 24 -14.03 -27.77 -8.85
N ILE A 25 -14.73 -28.28 -7.83
CA ILE A 25 -15.04 -27.52 -6.60
C ILE A 25 -13.73 -27.14 -5.89
N LYS A 26 -12.83 -28.10 -5.72
CA LYS A 26 -11.52 -27.87 -5.08
C LYS A 26 -10.65 -26.88 -5.87
N MET A 27 -10.76 -26.86 -7.21
CA MET A 27 -10.05 -25.88 -8.06
C MET A 27 -10.68 -24.45 -8.00
N ARG A 28 -11.95 -24.33 -7.57
CA ARG A 28 -12.64 -23.05 -7.38
C ARG A 28 -12.43 -22.47 -5.98
N GLU A 29 -12.06 -23.30 -5.01
CA GLU A 29 -11.78 -22.82 -3.65
C GLU A 29 -10.62 -21.82 -3.70
N GLY A 30 -10.89 -20.58 -3.25
CA GLY A 30 -9.93 -19.48 -3.23
C GLY A 30 -9.73 -18.75 -4.57
N ALA A 31 -10.50 -19.05 -5.62
CA ALA A 31 -10.38 -18.35 -6.91
C ALA A 31 -10.76 -16.88 -6.78
N GLU A 32 -11.82 -16.58 -6.07
CA GLU A 32 -12.31 -15.23 -5.81
C GLU A 32 -11.30 -14.43 -5.00
N PHE A 33 -10.70 -15.04 -3.98
CA PHE A 33 -9.66 -14.38 -3.18
C PHE A 33 -8.39 -14.10 -4.00
N ARG A 34 -8.01 -15.03 -4.89
CA ARG A 34 -6.89 -14.83 -5.81
C ARG A 34 -7.16 -13.67 -6.76
N GLU A 35 -8.37 -13.59 -7.33
CA GLU A 35 -8.74 -12.47 -8.22
C GLU A 35 -8.76 -11.14 -7.46
N LEU A 36 -9.29 -11.12 -6.23
CA LEU A 36 -9.22 -9.96 -5.35
C LEU A 36 -7.76 -9.48 -5.16
N MET A 37 -6.85 -10.39 -4.82
CA MET A 37 -5.44 -10.05 -4.61
C MET A 37 -4.77 -9.55 -5.90
N LEU A 38 -5.10 -10.14 -7.05
CA LEU A 38 -4.64 -9.64 -8.35
C LEU A 38 -5.16 -8.23 -8.62
N GLN A 39 -6.43 -7.95 -8.29
CA GLN A 39 -7.00 -6.62 -8.46
C GLN A 39 -6.36 -5.58 -7.52
N VAL A 40 -6.06 -5.94 -6.28
CA VAL A 40 -5.32 -5.08 -5.34
C VAL A 40 -3.94 -4.70 -5.94
N VAL A 41 -3.21 -5.69 -6.48
CA VAL A 41 -1.93 -5.43 -7.14
C VAL A 41 -2.09 -4.50 -8.36
N ARG A 42 -3.07 -4.74 -9.23
CA ARG A 42 -3.35 -3.89 -10.41
C ARG A 42 -3.69 -2.47 -10.00
N THR A 43 -4.50 -2.29 -8.96
CA THR A 43 -4.90 -0.99 -8.41
C THR A 43 -3.69 -0.23 -7.86
N ARG A 44 -2.85 -0.89 -7.06
CA ARG A 44 -1.58 -0.32 -6.57
C ARG A 44 -0.68 0.15 -7.72
N MET A 45 -0.55 -0.66 -8.78
CA MET A 45 0.26 -0.29 -9.94
C MET A 45 -0.34 0.90 -10.71
N ALA A 46 -1.66 0.97 -10.84
CA ALA A 46 -2.35 2.10 -11.48
C ALA A 46 -2.15 3.38 -10.68
N PHE A 47 -2.32 3.33 -9.35
CA PHE A 47 -2.06 4.44 -8.45
C PHE A 47 -0.61 4.94 -8.56
N ARG A 48 0.37 4.04 -8.48
CA ARG A 48 1.78 4.38 -8.67
C ARG A 48 2.03 5.13 -9.99
N ARG A 49 1.49 4.62 -11.11
CA ARG A 49 1.63 5.28 -12.41
C ARG A 49 0.97 6.65 -12.46
N SER A 50 -0.20 6.80 -11.84
CA SER A 50 -0.91 8.07 -11.76
C SER A 50 -0.08 9.10 -11.00
N MET A 51 0.39 8.75 -9.80
CA MET A 51 1.21 9.63 -8.97
C MET A 51 2.53 10.01 -9.68
N GLN A 52 3.20 9.05 -10.33
CA GLN A 52 4.43 9.35 -11.09
C GLN A 52 4.18 10.33 -12.24
N ARG A 53 3.05 10.21 -12.96
CA ARG A 53 2.67 11.17 -14.01
C ARG A 53 2.40 12.56 -13.42
N THR A 54 1.71 12.63 -12.29
CA THR A 54 1.41 13.87 -11.59
C THR A 54 2.68 14.58 -11.13
N LEU A 55 3.60 13.85 -10.48
CA LEU A 55 4.91 14.38 -10.08
C LEU A 55 5.71 14.91 -11.28
N LYS A 56 5.73 14.17 -12.38
CA LYS A 56 6.42 14.58 -13.61
C LYS A 56 5.80 15.84 -14.23
N LYS A 57 4.46 15.89 -14.32
CA LYS A 57 3.72 17.04 -14.88
C LYS A 57 3.99 18.34 -14.11
N ASN A 58 4.19 18.22 -12.79
CA ASN A 58 4.46 19.36 -11.91
C ASN A 58 5.96 19.59 -11.64
N ASN A 59 6.85 18.96 -12.41
CA ASN A 59 8.31 19.11 -12.28
C ASN A 59 8.83 18.90 -10.85
N ALA A 60 8.21 17.99 -10.08
CA ALA A 60 8.55 17.75 -8.68
C ALA A 60 9.99 17.23 -8.48
N GLY A 61 10.63 16.73 -9.52
CA GLY A 61 12.03 16.27 -9.48
C GLY A 61 12.26 15.02 -8.61
N ILE A 62 11.21 14.34 -8.17
CA ILE A 62 11.28 13.10 -7.37
C ILE A 62 10.49 11.98 -8.02
N THR A 63 10.79 10.75 -7.63
CA THR A 63 10.00 9.57 -8.00
C THR A 63 8.88 9.30 -7.00
N PHE A 64 7.93 8.43 -7.36
CA PHE A 64 6.88 8.01 -6.44
C PHE A 64 7.46 7.30 -5.20
N GLU A 65 8.51 6.51 -5.35
CA GLU A 65 9.18 5.84 -4.24
C GLU A 65 9.86 6.85 -3.30
N MET A 66 10.47 7.91 -3.83
CA MET A 66 11.01 9.00 -3.02
C MET A 66 9.89 9.74 -2.27
N LEU A 67 8.75 9.97 -2.93
CA LEU A 67 7.57 10.54 -2.28
C LEU A 67 7.08 9.66 -1.13
N GLN A 68 7.05 8.33 -1.27
CA GLN A 68 6.66 7.41 -0.19
C GLN A 68 7.59 7.55 1.03
N VAL A 69 8.90 7.68 0.82
CA VAL A 69 9.87 7.95 1.90
C VAL A 69 9.54 9.26 2.60
N LEU A 70 9.39 10.34 1.84
CA LEU A 70 9.07 11.66 2.39
C LEU A 70 7.72 11.64 3.12
N SER A 71 6.70 11.02 2.54
CA SER A 71 5.37 10.89 3.16
C SER A 71 5.43 10.16 4.51
N SER A 72 6.23 9.10 4.62
CA SER A 72 6.45 8.41 5.88
C SER A 72 7.09 9.34 6.93
N LEU A 73 8.06 10.16 6.53
CA LEU A 73 8.75 11.11 7.43
C LEU A 73 7.89 12.33 7.79
N TRP A 74 6.91 12.71 6.97
CA TRP A 74 5.93 13.74 7.31
C TRP A 74 4.99 13.33 8.44
N HIS A 75 4.79 12.02 8.62
CA HIS A 75 4.01 11.47 9.73
C HIS A 75 4.87 11.27 10.98
N GLU A 76 6.10 10.78 10.81
CA GLU A 76 7.00 10.48 11.92
C GLU A 76 8.45 10.60 11.48
N GLN A 77 9.21 11.41 12.18
CA GLN A 77 10.64 11.61 11.97
C GLN A 77 11.46 10.86 13.03
N GLY A 78 12.75 10.73 12.79
CA GLY A 78 13.63 10.04 13.73
C GLY A 78 13.44 8.52 13.74
N ILE A 79 12.92 7.96 12.66
CA ILE A 79 12.76 6.51 12.49
C ILE A 79 13.98 5.89 11.83
N SER A 80 14.26 4.63 12.16
CA SER A 80 15.38 3.90 11.57
C SER A 80 15.11 3.59 10.10
N GLN A 81 16.20 3.42 9.34
CA GLN A 81 16.08 2.98 7.94
C GLN A 81 15.40 1.60 7.83
N GLN A 82 15.50 0.74 8.83
CA GLN A 82 14.82 -0.56 8.86
C GLN A 82 13.29 -0.35 8.87
N ILE A 83 12.78 0.43 9.84
CA ILE A 83 11.34 0.75 9.95
C ILE A 83 10.85 1.42 8.66
N LEU A 84 11.65 2.33 8.09
CA LEU A 84 11.27 3.02 6.87
C LEU A 84 11.18 2.08 5.66
N ALA A 85 12.09 1.10 5.55
CA ALA A 85 12.05 0.06 4.50
C ALA A 85 10.77 -0.80 4.60
N GLU A 86 10.42 -1.21 5.81
CA GLU A 86 9.21 -1.98 6.10
C GLU A 86 7.95 -1.20 5.71
N ARG A 87 7.83 0.07 6.12
CA ARG A 87 6.68 0.94 5.82
C ARG A 87 6.43 1.13 4.32
N ILE A 88 7.49 1.26 3.53
CA ILE A 88 7.35 1.44 2.08
C ILE A 88 7.42 0.12 1.29
N ALA A 89 7.49 -1.01 1.99
CA ALA A 89 7.61 -2.36 1.43
C ALA A 89 8.76 -2.46 0.39
N LYS A 90 9.99 -2.06 0.81
CA LYS A 90 11.21 -2.11 0.02
C LYS A 90 12.31 -2.83 0.78
N ASP A 91 13.22 -3.46 0.04
CA ASP A 91 14.45 -4.00 0.60
C ASP A 91 15.43 -2.88 1.01
N LYS A 92 16.40 -3.24 1.85
CA LYS A 92 17.40 -2.32 2.40
C LYS A 92 18.25 -1.64 1.32
N ALA A 93 18.58 -2.36 0.24
CA ALA A 93 19.41 -1.83 -0.85
C ALA A 93 18.64 -0.77 -1.65
N CYS A 94 17.37 -1.04 -1.98
CA CYS A 94 16.49 -0.10 -2.64
C CYS A 94 16.30 1.16 -1.78
N LEU A 95 16.03 1.02 -0.47
CA LEU A 95 15.89 2.16 0.43
C LEU A 95 17.18 2.97 0.50
N THR A 96 18.36 2.33 0.59
CA THR A 96 19.65 3.04 0.62
C THR A 96 19.83 3.94 -0.60
N ASN A 97 19.46 3.46 -1.79
CA ASN A 97 19.52 4.27 -3.02
C ASN A 97 18.53 5.44 -2.99
N LEU A 98 17.30 5.23 -2.50
CA LEU A 98 16.31 6.29 -2.34
C LEU A 98 16.80 7.36 -1.37
N MET A 99 17.34 6.95 -0.23
CA MET A 99 17.90 7.83 0.78
C MET A 99 19.08 8.67 0.23
N ASN A 100 20.02 8.05 -0.47
CA ASN A 100 21.14 8.75 -1.08
C ASN A 100 20.66 9.82 -2.08
N ASN A 101 19.62 9.53 -2.86
CA ASN A 101 19.05 10.49 -3.79
C ASN A 101 18.31 11.63 -3.08
N LEU A 102 17.59 11.34 -1.99
CA LEU A 102 16.90 12.36 -1.20
C LEU A 102 17.88 13.24 -0.42
N GLU A 103 18.98 12.68 0.10
CA GLU A 103 20.07 13.47 0.72
C GLU A 103 20.78 14.38 -0.31
N LYS A 104 21.08 13.88 -1.51
CA LYS A 104 21.63 14.70 -2.60
C LYS A 104 20.73 15.87 -2.98
N LYS A 105 19.41 15.71 -2.84
CA LYS A 105 18.42 16.78 -3.05
C LYS A 105 18.27 17.69 -1.83
N GLY A 106 18.88 17.35 -0.72
CA GLY A 106 18.82 18.12 0.51
C GLY A 106 17.50 17.98 1.27
N TYR A 107 16.65 17.00 0.95
CA TYR A 107 15.34 16.84 1.60
C TYR A 107 15.38 16.06 2.90
N VAL A 108 16.33 15.16 3.05
CA VAL A 108 16.51 14.34 4.26
C VAL A 108 17.94 14.35 4.74
N CYS A 109 18.12 14.01 6.00
CA CYS A 109 19.45 13.75 6.60
C CYS A 109 19.39 12.51 7.48
N ARG A 110 20.54 11.87 7.65
CA ARG A 110 20.74 10.75 8.58
C ARG A 110 21.52 11.22 9.79
N LYS A 111 21.09 10.83 10.97
CA LYS A 111 21.80 11.06 12.23
C LYS A 111 22.08 9.74 12.91
N GLU A 112 23.10 9.65 13.72
CA GLU A 112 23.36 8.46 14.54
C GLU A 112 22.25 8.32 15.60
N ASP A 113 21.84 7.07 15.82
CA ASP A 113 20.95 6.78 16.93
C ASP A 113 21.76 6.90 18.23
N PRO A 114 21.36 7.75 19.18
CA PRO A 114 22.08 7.89 20.44
C PRO A 114 22.10 6.61 21.28
N ASN A 115 21.15 5.70 21.07
CA ASN A 115 21.04 4.45 21.81
C ASN A 115 21.78 3.29 21.11
N ASP A 116 21.94 3.33 19.78
CA ASP A 116 22.69 2.36 19.01
C ASP A 116 23.36 3.01 17.78
N ARG A 117 24.63 3.31 17.89
CA ARG A 117 25.43 3.96 16.82
C ARG A 117 25.50 3.17 15.52
N ARG A 118 25.13 1.88 15.52
CA ARG A 118 25.05 1.07 14.30
C ARG A 118 23.83 1.43 13.46
N ASN A 119 22.81 2.03 14.09
CA ASN A 119 21.59 2.47 13.45
C ASN A 119 21.70 3.94 13.03
N LYS A 120 21.04 4.27 11.93
CA LYS A 120 20.87 5.64 11.45
C LYS A 120 19.39 5.99 11.49
N LEU A 121 19.09 7.08 12.16
CA LEU A 121 17.76 7.69 12.18
C LEU A 121 17.63 8.70 11.06
N VAL A 122 16.45 8.74 10.45
CA VAL A 122 16.17 9.58 9.28
C VAL A 122 15.28 10.74 9.70
N PHE A 123 15.66 11.95 9.27
CA PHE A 123 14.93 13.19 9.54
C PHE A 123 14.75 13.97 8.24
N LEU A 124 13.70 14.79 8.20
CA LEU A 124 13.58 15.83 7.17
C LEU A 124 14.55 16.98 7.47
N THR A 125 14.99 17.64 6.44
CA THR A 125 15.65 18.94 6.53
C THR A 125 14.59 20.05 6.42
N PRO A 126 14.94 21.32 6.70
CA PRO A 126 14.03 22.44 6.40
C PRO A 126 13.55 22.47 4.96
N ALA A 127 14.43 22.13 3.98
CA ALA A 127 14.05 22.03 2.58
C ALA A 127 13.09 20.84 2.31
N GLY A 128 13.17 19.75 3.07
CA GLY A 128 12.23 18.64 3.01
C GLY A 128 10.85 19.00 3.55
N GLU A 129 10.79 19.82 4.60
CA GLU A 129 9.53 20.34 5.11
C GLU A 129 8.91 21.37 4.14
N GLU A 130 9.71 22.26 3.59
CA GLU A 130 9.25 23.22 2.57
C GLU A 130 8.71 22.48 1.33
N PHE A 131 9.39 21.43 0.89
CA PHE A 131 8.93 20.61 -0.23
C PHE A 131 7.57 19.96 0.04
N LYS A 132 7.26 19.57 1.29
CA LYS A 132 5.95 19.09 1.70
C LYS A 132 4.85 20.08 1.35
N GLU A 133 5.04 21.35 1.77
CA GLU A 133 4.04 22.39 1.51
C GLU A 133 3.85 22.69 0.02
N GLN A 134 4.92 22.58 -0.76
CA GLN A 134 4.87 22.76 -2.21
C GLN A 134 4.14 21.63 -2.94
N ILE A 135 4.37 20.37 -2.53
CA ILE A 135 3.83 19.20 -3.24
C ILE A 135 2.42 18.82 -2.78
N ARG A 136 2.05 19.14 -1.55
CA ARG A 136 0.76 18.78 -0.95
C ARG A 136 -0.44 19.18 -1.80
N PRO A 137 -0.57 20.43 -2.29
CA PRO A 137 -1.71 20.82 -3.14
C PRO A 137 -1.81 20.00 -4.43
N VAL A 138 -0.67 19.57 -4.97
CA VAL A 138 -0.60 18.73 -6.17
C VAL A 138 -1.13 17.32 -5.91
N LEU A 139 -0.80 16.75 -4.75
CA LEU A 139 -1.27 15.43 -4.33
C LEU A 139 -2.76 15.47 -3.97
N ASP A 140 -3.19 16.50 -3.26
CA ASP A 140 -4.58 16.68 -2.83
C ASP A 140 -5.53 16.76 -4.03
N GLN A 141 -5.13 17.37 -5.15
CA GLN A 141 -5.91 17.36 -6.37
C GLN A 141 -6.21 15.94 -6.88
N VAL A 142 -5.25 15.02 -6.79
CA VAL A 142 -5.45 13.62 -7.22
C VAL A 142 -6.41 12.91 -6.28
N TYR A 143 -6.25 13.11 -4.97
CA TYR A 143 -7.09 12.46 -3.96
C TYR A 143 -8.53 12.98 -4.02
N VAL A 144 -8.71 14.29 -4.01
CA VAL A 144 -10.04 14.92 -4.10
C VAL A 144 -10.77 14.53 -5.38
N TYR A 145 -10.06 14.49 -6.53
CA TYR A 145 -10.64 14.03 -7.78
C TYR A 145 -11.11 12.57 -7.69
N ALA A 146 -10.28 11.68 -7.13
CA ALA A 146 -10.63 10.27 -6.97
C ALA A 146 -11.82 10.09 -6.02
N GLU A 147 -11.83 10.79 -4.87
CA GLU A 147 -12.94 10.78 -3.92
C GLU A 147 -14.26 11.26 -4.56
N HIS A 148 -14.19 12.31 -5.35
CA HIS A 148 -15.37 12.84 -6.05
C HIS A 148 -15.96 11.84 -7.05
N ILE A 149 -15.12 11.12 -7.80
CA ILE A 149 -15.57 10.17 -8.83
C ILE A 149 -16.04 8.85 -8.22
N ILE A 150 -15.36 8.34 -7.19
CA ILE A 150 -15.67 7.03 -6.58
C ILE A 150 -16.81 7.17 -5.54
N GLY A 151 -16.85 8.30 -4.84
CA GLY A 151 -17.76 8.55 -3.72
C GLY A 151 -17.18 8.07 -2.37
N ILE A 152 -17.31 8.92 -1.36
CA ILE A 152 -16.73 8.69 -0.02
C ILE A 152 -17.28 7.41 0.60
N GLU A 153 -18.59 7.16 0.56
CA GLU A 153 -19.22 5.95 1.11
C GLU A 153 -18.66 4.65 0.50
N SER A 154 -18.41 4.65 -0.82
CA SER A 154 -17.79 3.51 -1.50
C SER A 154 -16.34 3.30 -1.05
N ILE A 155 -15.59 4.38 -0.83
CA ILE A 155 -14.21 4.32 -0.34
C ILE A 155 -14.17 3.78 1.09
N GLU A 156 -15.05 4.26 1.98
CA GLU A 156 -15.14 3.78 3.37
C GLU A 156 -15.49 2.30 3.44
N THR A 157 -16.43 1.84 2.60
CA THR A 157 -16.77 0.41 2.48
C THR A 157 -15.55 -0.40 2.04
N MET A 158 -14.87 0.01 0.98
CA MET A 158 -13.65 -0.68 0.51
C MET A 158 -12.54 -0.71 1.55
N LEU A 159 -12.36 0.38 2.31
CA LEU A 159 -11.38 0.43 3.41
C LEU A 159 -11.71 -0.59 4.50
N SER A 160 -12.97 -0.67 4.92
CA SER A 160 -13.42 -1.65 5.92
C SER A 160 -13.19 -3.09 5.47
N GLU A 161 -13.55 -3.41 4.22
CA GLU A 161 -13.35 -4.75 3.66
C GLU A 161 -11.87 -5.10 3.50
N LEU A 162 -11.03 -4.17 3.03
CA LEU A 162 -9.59 -4.38 2.91
C LEU A 162 -8.91 -4.54 4.28
N ASN A 163 -9.35 -3.83 5.32
CA ASN A 163 -8.86 -4.04 6.67
C ASN A 163 -9.18 -5.45 7.16
N SER A 164 -10.38 -5.96 6.88
CA SER A 164 -10.76 -7.34 7.21
C SER A 164 -9.87 -8.37 6.50
N VAL A 165 -9.53 -8.11 5.23
CA VAL A 165 -8.59 -8.96 4.47
C VAL A 165 -7.19 -8.90 5.08
N TYR A 166 -6.70 -7.71 5.45
CA TYR A 166 -5.41 -7.51 6.09
C TYR A 166 -5.31 -8.31 7.40
N ASP A 167 -6.32 -8.19 8.27
CA ASP A 167 -6.38 -8.89 9.55
C ASP A 167 -6.35 -10.42 9.42
N VAL A 168 -6.94 -10.96 8.35
CA VAL A 168 -6.89 -12.40 8.06
C VAL A 168 -5.49 -12.81 7.61
N LEU A 169 -4.85 -12.02 6.74
CA LEU A 169 -3.53 -12.33 6.21
C LEU A 169 -2.42 -12.26 7.28
N GLU A 170 -2.53 -11.33 8.24
CA GLU A 170 -1.57 -11.21 9.36
C GLU A 170 -1.64 -12.40 10.36
N LYS A 171 -2.71 -13.20 10.30
CA LYS A 171 -2.91 -14.35 11.20
C LYS A 171 -2.50 -15.69 10.58
N ILE A 172 -2.15 -15.73 9.30
CA ILE A 172 -1.69 -16.92 8.59
C ILE A 172 -0.17 -17.06 8.68
#